data_39ae7d621124fc3d6cf2c2e26c7d7d43
#
_entry.id   39ae7d621124fc3d6cf2c2e26c7d7d43
#
_cell.length_a   1.000
_cell.length_b   1.000
_cell.length_c   1.000
_cell.angle_alpha   90.00
_cell.angle_beta   90.00
_cell.angle_gamma   90.00
#
_symmetry.space_group_name_H-M   'P 1'
#
loop_
_entity.id
_entity.type
_entity.pdbx_description
1 polymer ?
#
loop_
_entity_poly.entity_id
_entity_poly.type
_entity_poly.pdbx_seq_one_letter_code
_entity_poly.pdbx_strand_id
1 'polypeptide(L)'
;VGDTKRINFVLETIDEVVVVASAGTTLDTGYGFGTALTAEDIEQNASVQRDLKDFIRLNPLVSLDDAQENYEAISIGGAHPRTNDLRVDGVSFNDDFGLNDNGYPSQRSPISLNAIEQLAVKVAPASVEYSGFRGGVIEVITKSGTNEFTGEVFSYDRGDSFMGDESNGDIYTFDLDDTSEGFAFGGPIIKDKAFFYVTYEEAEISKPITHGPIGSGLPNNIRITTDEVANIREITKNVYGFDPLGY
;
A
#
# COMPACT_ATOMS: atom_id res chain seq x y z
N VAL A 1 41.15 -19.32 -0.16
CA VAL A 1 42.04 -18.24 -0.62
C VAL A 1 41.14 -17.24 -1.28
N GLY A 2 40.75 -16.18 -0.51
CA GLY A 2 39.82 -15.15 -0.97
C GLY A 2 40.55 -14.16 -1.89
N ASP A 3 39.99 -13.94 -3.04
CA ASP A 3 40.43 -12.93 -4.00
C ASP A 3 39.98 -11.55 -3.52
N THR A 4 40.91 -10.70 -3.12
CA THR A 4 40.64 -9.33 -2.69
C THR A 4 40.64 -8.45 -3.93
N LYS A 5 39.40 -8.07 -4.41
CA LYS A 5 39.24 -7.14 -5.51
C LYS A 5 39.42 -5.72 -4.99
N ARG A 6 40.52 -5.06 -5.33
CA ARG A 6 40.68 -3.62 -5.10
C ARG A 6 39.97 -2.86 -6.20
N ILE A 7 39.00 -2.07 -5.82
CA ILE A 7 38.29 -1.13 -6.69
C ILE A 7 38.90 0.25 -6.41
N ASN A 8 39.64 0.79 -7.39
CA ASN A 8 40.13 2.16 -7.32
C ASN A 8 39.10 3.08 -7.97
N PHE A 9 38.55 3.98 -7.20
CA PHE A 9 37.69 5.05 -7.71
C PHE A 9 38.62 6.25 -8.06
N VAL A 10 38.57 6.68 -9.29
CA VAL A 10 39.17 7.96 -9.71
C VAL A 10 37.98 8.95 -9.82
N LEU A 11 37.91 9.89 -8.89
CA LEU A 11 36.95 10.97 -8.92
C LEU A 11 37.42 12.06 -9.87
N GLU A 12 37.16 11.92 -11.18
CA GLU A 12 37.39 13.02 -12.14
C GLU A 12 36.13 13.79 -12.51
N THR A 13 34.96 13.23 -12.35
CA THR A 13 33.65 13.92 -12.37
C THR A 13 32.70 13.10 -11.50
N ILE A 14 31.80 13.75 -10.80
CA ILE A 14 30.72 13.06 -10.10
C ILE A 14 29.70 12.67 -11.18
N ASP A 15 30.01 11.63 -11.91
CA ASP A 15 28.98 10.87 -12.61
C ASP A 15 28.21 10.12 -11.52
N GLU A 16 26.94 10.29 -11.53
CA GLU A 16 25.89 9.65 -10.75
C GLU A 16 26.36 8.56 -9.78
N VAL A 17 26.30 8.84 -8.48
CA VAL A 17 26.42 7.78 -7.48
C VAL A 17 25.09 7.01 -7.48
N VAL A 18 24.95 6.11 -8.43
CA VAL A 18 23.91 5.10 -8.36
C VAL A 18 24.29 4.15 -7.24
N VAL A 19 23.72 4.33 -6.07
CA VAL A 19 23.76 3.30 -5.04
C VAL A 19 22.84 2.17 -5.51
N VAL A 20 23.40 1.30 -6.36
CA VAL A 20 22.74 0.05 -6.69
C VAL A 20 22.86 -0.85 -5.47
N ALA A 21 21.87 -0.84 -4.62
CA ALA A 21 21.68 -1.95 -3.71
C ALA A 21 21.30 -3.15 -4.60
N SER A 22 22.23 -4.07 -4.82
CA SER A 22 21.96 -5.25 -5.64
C SER A 22 20.91 -6.11 -4.93
N ALA A 23 19.81 -6.40 -5.64
CA ALA A 23 18.86 -7.43 -5.25
C ALA A 23 19.61 -8.71 -4.94
N GLY A 24 19.51 -9.21 -3.72
CA GLY A 24 20.22 -10.41 -3.25
C GLY A 24 21.23 -10.18 -2.15
N THR A 25 21.61 -8.96 -1.84
CA THR A 25 22.21 -8.66 -0.55
C THR A 25 21.09 -8.64 0.46
N THR A 26 21.02 -9.66 1.32
CA THR A 26 20.42 -9.47 2.63
C THR A 26 20.94 -8.12 3.09
N LEU A 27 20.07 -7.12 3.15
CA LEU A 27 20.39 -5.89 3.86
C LEU A 27 21.03 -6.36 5.15
N ASP A 28 22.24 -5.90 5.43
CA ASP A 28 22.80 -6.05 6.76
C ASP A 28 21.84 -5.34 7.69
N THR A 29 20.81 -6.07 8.09
CA THR A 29 19.79 -5.61 9.01
C THR A 29 20.39 -5.44 10.39
N GLY A 30 21.69 -5.55 10.48
CA GLY A 30 22.46 -5.39 11.70
C GLY A 30 21.95 -6.17 12.89
N TYR A 31 21.18 -7.14 12.79
CA TYR A 31 20.45 -8.00 13.73
C TYR A 31 18.95 -8.01 13.43
N GLY A 32 18.50 -8.91 12.55
CA GLY A 32 17.10 -9.13 12.28
C GLY A 32 16.86 -9.81 10.93
N PHE A 33 15.63 -10.27 10.73
CA PHE A 33 15.18 -10.83 9.44
C PHE A 33 14.48 -9.72 8.66
N GLY A 34 14.85 -9.54 7.40
CA GLY A 34 14.24 -8.52 6.55
C GLY A 34 14.21 -8.92 5.09
N THR A 35 13.37 -8.22 4.34
CA THR A 35 13.31 -8.27 2.88
C THR A 35 13.40 -6.85 2.36
N ALA A 36 14.20 -6.63 1.33
CA ALA A 36 14.25 -5.36 0.62
C ALA A 36 13.90 -5.60 -0.84
N LEU A 37 13.15 -4.69 -1.41
CA LEU A 37 12.74 -4.65 -2.80
C LEU A 37 13.16 -3.30 -3.38
N THR A 38 13.73 -3.33 -4.56
CA THR A 38 14.06 -2.12 -5.34
C THR A 38 12.86 -1.69 -6.18
N ALA A 39 12.93 -0.50 -6.77
CA ALA A 39 11.93 -0.04 -7.74
C ALA A 39 11.74 -1.06 -8.87
N GLU A 40 12.83 -1.65 -9.37
CA GLU A 40 12.79 -2.67 -10.42
C GLU A 40 12.05 -3.94 -9.96
N ASP A 41 12.30 -4.39 -8.72
CA ASP A 41 11.57 -5.55 -8.14
C ASP A 41 10.08 -5.25 -8.02
N ILE A 42 9.71 -4.01 -7.66
CA ILE A 42 8.32 -3.57 -7.56
C ILE A 42 7.66 -3.54 -8.94
N GLU A 43 8.34 -3.04 -9.95
CA GLU A 43 7.83 -2.99 -11.33
C GLU A 43 7.67 -4.38 -11.97
N GLN A 44 8.56 -5.32 -11.65
CA GLN A 44 8.52 -6.69 -12.19
C GLN A 44 7.49 -7.59 -11.49
N ASN A 45 7.08 -7.26 -10.27
CA ASN A 45 6.09 -8.02 -9.54
C ASN A 45 4.68 -7.48 -9.78
N ALA A 46 3.75 -8.36 -10.12
CA ALA A 46 2.37 -7.98 -10.31
C ALA A 46 1.72 -7.55 -8.98
N SER A 47 1.12 -6.38 -8.99
CA SER A 47 0.27 -5.89 -7.90
C SER A 47 -1.16 -5.75 -8.42
N VAL A 48 -2.09 -6.48 -7.82
CA VAL A 48 -3.50 -6.48 -8.24
C VAL A 48 -4.23 -5.24 -7.71
N GLN A 49 -3.86 -4.81 -6.51
CA GLN A 49 -4.52 -3.68 -5.83
C GLN A 49 -3.70 -2.39 -5.87
N ARG A 50 -2.49 -2.42 -6.45
CA ARG A 50 -1.52 -1.32 -6.39
C ARG A 50 -1.28 -0.85 -4.95
N ASP A 51 -1.14 -1.81 -4.05
CA ASP A 51 -0.92 -1.55 -2.63
C ASP A 51 0.44 -2.11 -2.19
N LEU A 52 1.09 -1.44 -1.24
CA LEU A 52 2.34 -1.92 -0.61
C LEU A 52 2.20 -3.33 -0.03
N LYS A 53 1.01 -3.73 0.39
CA LYS A 53 0.71 -5.05 0.95
C LYS A 53 1.08 -6.18 0.00
N ASP A 54 0.90 -5.98 -1.32
CA ASP A 54 1.24 -6.96 -2.34
C ASP A 54 2.74 -7.31 -2.32
N PHE A 55 3.57 -6.36 -1.92
CA PHE A 55 5.03 -6.51 -1.83
C PHE A 55 5.48 -6.89 -0.43
N ILE A 56 4.86 -6.35 0.61
CA ILE A 56 5.17 -6.65 2.01
C ILE A 56 4.95 -8.13 2.30
N ARG A 57 3.90 -8.74 1.76
CA ARG A 57 3.58 -10.17 1.91
C ARG A 57 4.61 -11.12 1.27
N LEU A 58 5.53 -10.62 0.45
CA LEU A 58 6.63 -11.44 -0.07
C LEU A 58 7.62 -11.85 1.03
N ASN A 59 7.60 -11.17 2.17
CA ASN A 59 8.34 -11.61 3.34
C ASN A 59 7.60 -12.77 4.02
N PRO A 60 8.23 -13.94 4.24
CA PRO A 60 7.58 -15.14 4.79
C PRO A 60 7.13 -14.98 6.25
N LEU A 61 7.58 -13.96 6.97
CA LEU A 61 7.16 -13.66 8.34
C LEU A 61 6.03 -12.60 8.39
N VAL A 62 5.52 -12.21 7.24
CA VAL A 62 4.36 -11.33 7.12
C VAL A 62 3.15 -12.14 6.70
N SER A 63 2.05 -11.95 7.39
CA SER A 63 0.73 -12.43 7.00
C SER A 63 -0.22 -11.25 6.82
N LEU A 64 -1.11 -11.37 5.86
CA LEU A 64 -2.25 -10.46 5.72
C LEU A 64 -3.45 -11.16 6.37
N ASP A 65 -4.09 -10.49 7.32
CA ASP A 65 -5.23 -11.02 8.06
C ASP A 65 -6.54 -10.48 7.45
N ASP A 66 -7.35 -11.38 6.90
CA ASP A 66 -8.65 -11.11 6.31
C ASP A 66 -9.78 -11.10 7.36
N ALA A 67 -9.45 -11.15 8.65
CA ALA A 67 -10.43 -11.29 9.73
C ALA A 67 -11.42 -10.12 9.81
N GLN A 68 -11.14 -9.01 9.16
CA GLN A 68 -12.08 -7.91 8.99
C GLN A 68 -12.45 -7.79 7.51
N GLU A 69 -13.73 -7.84 7.21
CA GLU A 69 -14.24 -7.64 5.86
C GLU A 69 -13.63 -6.40 5.22
N ASN A 70 -12.93 -6.61 4.12
CA ASN A 70 -12.28 -5.61 3.27
C ASN A 70 -10.94 -5.02 3.76
N TYR A 71 -10.30 -5.52 4.82
CA TYR A 71 -9.00 -5.02 5.25
C TYR A 71 -8.02 -6.19 5.41
N GLU A 72 -7.11 -6.30 4.47
CA GLU A 72 -5.93 -7.15 4.62
C GLU A 72 -4.99 -6.50 5.64
N ALA A 73 -5.18 -6.81 6.91
CA ALA A 73 -4.40 -6.24 7.98
C ALA A 73 -2.99 -6.84 8.01
N ILE A 74 -1.96 -6.00 8.06
CA ILE A 74 -0.56 -6.41 8.00
C ILE A 74 -0.09 -6.91 9.37
N SER A 75 0.12 -8.22 9.51
CA SER A 75 0.72 -8.82 10.71
C SER A 75 2.16 -9.22 10.42
N ILE A 76 3.11 -8.63 11.13
CA ILE A 76 4.54 -8.94 11.02
C ILE A 76 4.96 -9.75 12.25
N GLY A 77 5.49 -10.97 12.02
CA GLY A 77 5.91 -11.84 13.10
C GLY A 77 4.78 -12.26 14.05
N GLY A 78 3.53 -12.27 13.57
CA GLY A 78 2.34 -12.57 14.37
C GLY A 78 1.89 -11.44 15.31
N ALA A 79 2.47 -10.25 15.19
CA ALA A 79 2.07 -9.10 15.99
C ALA A 79 0.81 -8.44 15.43
N HIS A 80 0.08 -7.75 16.31
CA HIS A 80 -1.12 -7.01 15.91
C HIS A 80 -0.78 -5.90 14.91
N PRO A 81 -1.55 -5.69 13.83
CA PRO A 81 -1.26 -4.72 12.75
C PRO A 81 -0.96 -3.30 13.24
N ARG A 82 -1.65 -2.82 14.24
CA ARG A 82 -1.44 -1.48 14.85
C ARG A 82 -0.09 -1.33 15.56
N THR A 83 0.67 -2.41 15.72
CA THR A 83 1.96 -2.38 16.41
C THR A 83 3.16 -2.43 15.46
N ASN A 84 2.92 -2.35 14.17
CA ASN A 84 3.96 -2.13 13.18
C ASN A 84 4.30 -0.64 13.08
N ASP A 85 5.49 -0.34 12.58
CA ASP A 85 5.91 1.03 12.28
C ASP A 85 6.09 1.16 10.76
N LEU A 86 5.26 1.98 10.13
CA LEU A 86 5.42 2.37 8.73
C LEU A 86 6.20 3.67 8.67
N ARG A 87 7.31 3.66 7.94
CA ARG A 87 8.16 4.84 7.75
C ARG A 87 8.31 5.17 6.28
N VAL A 88 8.25 6.46 6.00
CA VAL A 88 8.57 7.01 4.68
C VAL A 88 9.70 8.01 4.87
N ASP A 89 10.84 7.76 4.22
CA ASP A 89 12.07 8.56 4.35
C ASP A 89 12.48 8.80 5.83
N GLY A 90 12.30 7.77 6.66
CA GLY A 90 12.62 7.81 8.09
C GLY A 90 11.57 8.46 8.98
N VAL A 91 10.50 9.02 8.42
CA VAL A 91 9.38 9.61 9.17
C VAL A 91 8.30 8.56 9.39
N SER A 92 7.82 8.42 10.63
CA SER A 92 6.73 7.50 10.97
C SER A 92 5.40 7.99 10.39
N PHE A 93 4.68 7.07 9.74
CA PHE A 93 3.37 7.26 9.13
C PHE A 93 2.33 6.30 9.74
N ASN A 94 2.34 6.18 11.05
CA ASN A 94 1.42 5.31 11.77
C ASN A 94 0.05 5.96 11.97
N ASP A 95 -0.97 5.13 12.18
CA ASP A 95 -2.28 5.56 12.66
C ASP A 95 -2.26 5.71 14.19
N ASP A 96 -1.85 6.87 14.67
CA ASP A 96 -1.73 7.16 16.11
C ASP A 96 -3.09 7.16 16.83
N PHE A 97 -4.19 7.34 16.10
CA PHE A 97 -5.54 7.34 16.65
C PHE A 97 -6.20 5.95 16.65
N GLY A 98 -5.63 4.99 15.93
CA GLY A 98 -6.14 3.65 15.82
C GLY A 98 -7.50 3.55 15.13
N LEU A 99 -7.72 4.40 14.12
CA LEU A 99 -8.96 4.43 13.34
C LEU A 99 -9.01 3.36 12.25
N ASN A 100 -7.84 2.90 11.80
CA ASN A 100 -7.72 1.85 10.80
C ASN A 100 -7.11 0.57 11.40
N ASP A 101 -7.64 -0.57 11.03
CA ASP A 101 -7.17 -1.87 11.52
C ASP A 101 -6.18 -2.54 10.55
N ASN A 102 -5.95 -1.94 9.38
CA ASN A 102 -5.13 -2.51 8.31
C ASN A 102 -3.61 -2.32 8.49
N GLY A 103 -3.17 -1.52 9.46
CA GLY A 103 -1.76 -1.19 9.70
C GLY A 103 -1.27 0.07 8.96
N TYR A 104 -2.16 0.81 8.29
CA TYR A 104 -1.89 2.08 7.64
C TYR A 104 -2.66 3.23 8.31
N PRO A 105 -2.24 4.49 8.13
CA PRO A 105 -3.02 5.65 8.55
C PRO A 105 -4.23 5.92 7.65
N SER A 106 -4.38 5.17 6.58
CA SER A 106 -5.43 5.28 5.56
C SER A 106 -5.94 3.89 5.16
N GLN A 107 -7.02 3.83 4.39
CA GLN A 107 -7.58 2.56 3.91
C GLN A 107 -6.69 1.86 2.87
N ARG A 108 -5.91 2.63 2.11
CA ARG A 108 -4.92 2.16 1.13
C ARG A 108 -3.51 2.59 1.54
N SER A 109 -2.53 2.16 0.76
CA SER A 109 -1.17 2.66 0.88
C SER A 109 -1.16 4.20 0.89
N PRO A 110 -0.51 4.82 1.88
CA PRO A 110 -0.41 6.28 1.95
C PRO A 110 0.56 6.87 0.94
N ILE A 111 1.22 6.03 0.14
CA ILE A 111 2.20 6.44 -0.86
C ILE A 111 1.97 5.68 -2.16
N SER A 112 2.11 6.39 -3.29
CA SER A 112 2.05 5.80 -4.63
C SER A 112 3.21 4.84 -4.86
N LEU A 113 2.96 3.70 -5.50
CA LEU A 113 4.01 2.75 -5.88
C LEU A 113 5.05 3.39 -6.82
N ASN A 114 4.63 4.32 -7.67
CA ASN A 114 5.51 5.04 -8.59
C ASN A 114 6.48 6.01 -7.88
N ALA A 115 6.19 6.34 -6.61
CA ALA A 115 7.08 7.16 -5.78
C ALA A 115 8.20 6.37 -5.10
N ILE A 116 8.15 5.02 -5.14
CA ILE A 116 9.01 4.19 -4.32
C ILE A 116 10.31 3.86 -5.06
N GLU A 117 11.43 4.18 -4.44
CA GLU A 117 12.77 3.73 -4.84
C GLU A 117 13.12 2.39 -4.20
N GLN A 118 12.79 2.25 -2.90
CA GLN A 118 13.07 1.03 -2.15
C GLN A 118 12.00 0.80 -1.09
N LEU A 119 11.60 -0.45 -0.93
CA LEU A 119 10.73 -0.93 0.14
C LEU A 119 11.48 -1.96 0.95
N ALA A 120 11.56 -1.77 2.25
CA ALA A 120 12.14 -2.75 3.16
C ALA A 120 11.15 -3.15 4.26
N VAL A 121 11.07 -4.45 4.52
CA VAL A 121 10.33 -5.01 5.66
C VAL A 121 11.34 -5.60 6.62
N LYS A 122 11.42 -5.06 7.83
CA LYS A 122 12.34 -5.49 8.89
C LYS A 122 11.54 -6.11 10.03
N VAL A 123 11.79 -7.40 10.29
CA VAL A 123 11.09 -8.13 11.35
C VAL A 123 11.91 -8.07 12.63
N ALA A 124 11.31 -7.50 13.68
CA ALA A 124 11.95 -7.32 14.98
C ALA A 124 13.38 -6.73 14.92
N PRO A 125 13.61 -5.60 14.22
CA PRO A 125 14.94 -5.00 14.14
C PRO A 125 15.43 -4.63 15.54
N ALA A 126 16.68 -4.98 15.84
CA ALA A 126 17.30 -4.75 17.15
C ALA A 126 18.11 -3.44 17.23
N SER A 127 18.12 -2.64 16.15
CA SER A 127 18.82 -1.34 16.15
C SER A 127 18.11 -0.32 17.02
N VAL A 128 18.87 0.52 17.70
CA VAL A 128 18.36 1.64 18.50
C VAL A 128 17.68 2.74 17.68
N GLU A 129 17.85 2.72 16.37
CA GLU A 129 17.22 3.65 15.44
C GLU A 129 15.72 3.40 15.27
N TYR A 130 15.29 2.17 15.60
CA TYR A 130 13.90 1.76 15.49
C TYR A 130 13.24 1.70 16.86
N SER A 131 12.11 2.35 17.00
CA SER A 131 11.31 2.37 18.22
C SER A 131 9.81 2.44 17.86
N GLY A 132 8.94 2.19 18.84
CA GLY A 132 7.50 2.33 18.66
C GLY A 132 6.80 1.14 17.98
N PHE A 133 7.50 0.03 17.74
CA PHE A 133 6.94 -1.17 17.13
C PHE A 133 7.03 -2.39 18.06
N ARG A 134 6.23 -3.42 17.76
CA ARG A 134 6.32 -4.78 18.38
C ARG A 134 6.46 -5.89 17.34
N GLY A 135 5.89 -5.72 16.14
CA GLY A 135 5.98 -6.67 15.03
C GLY A 135 7.21 -6.40 14.18
N GLY A 136 7.15 -5.36 13.39
CA GLY A 136 8.21 -4.97 12.50
C GLY A 136 8.10 -3.54 12.02
N VAL A 137 9.07 -3.19 11.19
CA VAL A 137 9.16 -1.87 10.55
C VAL A 137 9.04 -2.06 9.04
N ILE A 138 8.16 -1.31 8.44
CA ILE A 138 8.02 -1.16 6.99
C ILE A 138 8.67 0.17 6.65
N GLU A 139 9.74 0.15 5.89
CA GLU A 139 10.49 1.34 5.52
C GLU A 139 10.42 1.56 4.03
N VAL A 140 9.95 2.73 3.64
CA VAL A 140 9.84 3.18 2.25
C VAL A 140 10.83 4.32 2.03
N ILE A 141 11.63 4.20 1.00
CA ILE A 141 12.50 5.26 0.50
C ILE A 141 11.90 5.76 -0.81
N THR A 142 11.69 7.08 -0.90
CA THR A 142 11.09 7.67 -2.09
C THR A 142 12.11 7.93 -3.19
N LYS A 143 11.65 7.88 -4.45
CA LYS A 143 12.45 8.27 -5.62
C LYS A 143 12.87 9.74 -5.52
N SER A 144 14.08 10.02 -5.93
CA SER A 144 14.61 11.38 -6.08
C SER A 144 14.83 11.72 -7.55
N GLY A 145 14.85 13.01 -7.87
CA GLY A 145 15.19 13.46 -9.22
C GLY A 145 16.68 13.25 -9.52
N THR A 146 16.99 13.14 -10.80
CA THR A 146 18.33 12.98 -11.33
C THR A 146 18.73 14.15 -12.23
N ASN A 147 19.90 14.08 -12.89
CA ASN A 147 20.31 15.06 -13.88
C ASN A 147 19.55 14.96 -15.22
N GLU A 148 18.72 13.94 -15.38
CA GLU A 148 17.87 13.73 -16.53
C GLU A 148 16.40 13.89 -16.12
N PHE A 149 15.60 14.47 -17.02
CA PHE A 149 14.17 14.52 -16.83
C PHE A 149 13.57 13.15 -17.13
N THR A 150 12.84 12.64 -16.17
CA THR A 150 12.08 11.40 -16.29
C THR A 150 10.62 11.68 -16.02
N GLY A 151 9.73 10.99 -16.70
CA GLY A 151 8.28 11.16 -16.48
C GLY A 151 7.51 9.94 -16.91
N GLU A 152 6.44 9.69 -16.19
CA GLU A 152 5.52 8.59 -16.39
C GLU A 152 4.09 9.08 -16.18
N VAL A 153 3.18 8.61 -17.00
CA VAL A 153 1.73 8.76 -16.83
C VAL A 153 1.13 7.37 -16.83
N PHE A 154 0.27 7.10 -15.88
CA PHE A 154 -0.34 5.77 -15.74
C PHE A 154 -1.85 5.88 -15.50
N SER A 155 -2.56 4.88 -15.97
CA SER A 155 -3.98 4.64 -15.71
C SER A 155 -4.19 3.14 -15.54
N TYR A 156 -4.82 2.74 -14.47
CA TYR A 156 -5.16 1.36 -14.16
C TYR A 156 -6.65 1.27 -13.92
N ASP A 157 -7.25 0.26 -14.49
CA ASP A 157 -8.66 -0.03 -14.36
C ASP A 157 -8.83 -1.51 -13.98
N ARG A 158 -9.63 -1.75 -12.96
CA ARG A 158 -9.98 -3.09 -12.50
C ARG A 158 -11.48 -3.13 -12.20
N GLY A 159 -12.22 -3.65 -13.12
CA GLY A 159 -13.67 -3.77 -13.02
C GLY A 159 -14.17 -5.21 -13.11
N ASP A 160 -15.43 -5.41 -12.82
CA ASP A 160 -16.14 -6.67 -12.95
C ASP A 160 -16.08 -7.22 -14.38
N SER A 161 -16.00 -6.37 -15.39
CA SER A 161 -15.88 -6.74 -16.81
C SER A 161 -14.61 -7.54 -17.15
N PHE A 162 -13.58 -7.46 -16.30
CA PHE A 162 -12.33 -8.22 -16.43
C PHE A 162 -12.30 -9.48 -15.55
N MET A 163 -13.34 -9.71 -14.76
CA MET A 163 -13.46 -10.87 -13.86
C MET A 163 -14.43 -11.88 -14.43
N GLY A 164 -14.19 -13.17 -14.16
CA GLY A 164 -15.18 -14.20 -14.46
C GLY A 164 -16.39 -14.07 -13.54
N ASP A 165 -17.57 -14.20 -14.10
CA ASP A 165 -18.85 -14.10 -13.40
C ASP A 165 -19.42 -15.46 -12.97
N GLU A 166 -18.73 -16.57 -13.28
CA GLU A 166 -19.17 -17.92 -12.96
C GLU A 166 -18.12 -18.70 -12.15
N SER A 167 -18.56 -19.33 -11.08
CA SER A 167 -17.76 -20.29 -10.31
C SER A 167 -18.63 -21.46 -9.86
N ASN A 168 -18.23 -22.69 -10.17
CA ASN A 168 -18.96 -23.94 -9.87
C ASN A 168 -20.40 -24.01 -10.43
N GLY A 169 -20.71 -23.24 -11.48
CA GLY A 169 -22.04 -23.16 -12.07
C GLY A 169 -22.97 -22.13 -11.43
N ASP A 170 -22.47 -21.40 -10.43
CA ASP A 170 -23.16 -20.25 -9.85
C ASP A 170 -22.66 -18.95 -10.49
N ILE A 171 -23.58 -18.06 -10.82
CA ILE A 171 -23.28 -16.74 -11.38
C ILE A 171 -23.15 -15.75 -10.22
N TYR A 172 -22.01 -15.07 -10.18
CA TYR A 172 -21.69 -14.03 -9.21
C TYR A 172 -21.63 -12.69 -9.93
N THR A 173 -22.42 -11.73 -9.47
CA THR A 173 -22.27 -10.33 -9.89
C THR A 173 -21.44 -9.60 -8.85
N PHE A 174 -20.28 -9.11 -9.27
CA PHE A 174 -19.44 -8.23 -8.47
C PHE A 174 -19.66 -6.81 -8.97
N ASP A 175 -19.94 -5.90 -8.07
CA ASP A 175 -19.93 -4.46 -8.34
C ASP A 175 -18.58 -3.93 -7.89
N LEU A 176 -17.56 -4.24 -8.68
CA LEU A 176 -16.18 -3.83 -8.42
C LEU A 176 -15.77 -2.85 -9.52
N ASP A 177 -15.41 -1.65 -9.10
CA ASP A 177 -14.81 -0.63 -9.94
C ASP A 177 -13.67 0.01 -9.16
N ASP A 178 -12.44 -0.19 -9.63
CA ASP A 178 -11.22 0.30 -8.97
C ASP A 178 -10.35 0.93 -10.06
N THR A 179 -10.35 2.24 -10.11
CA THR A 179 -9.55 3.02 -11.04
C THR A 179 -8.45 3.76 -10.30
N SER A 180 -7.28 3.83 -10.92
CA SER A 180 -6.14 4.56 -10.37
C SER A 180 -5.43 5.27 -11.52
N GLU A 181 -5.35 6.59 -11.44
CA GLU A 181 -4.73 7.42 -12.46
C GLU A 181 -3.71 8.35 -11.84
N GLY A 182 -2.64 8.64 -12.57
CA GLY A 182 -1.63 9.51 -12.03
C GLY A 182 -0.47 9.79 -12.95
N PHE A 183 0.49 10.51 -12.39
CA PHE A 183 1.75 10.78 -13.05
C PHE A 183 2.89 10.84 -12.05
N ALA A 184 4.09 10.58 -12.54
CA ALA A 184 5.34 10.83 -11.84
C ALA A 184 6.26 11.64 -12.74
N PHE A 185 6.95 12.62 -12.19
CA PHE A 185 7.86 13.47 -12.95
C PHE A 185 9.02 13.93 -12.08
N GLY A 186 10.24 13.78 -12.57
CA GLY A 186 11.44 14.17 -11.86
C GLY A 186 12.51 14.74 -12.77
N GLY A 187 13.49 15.44 -12.18
CA GLY A 187 14.60 16.00 -12.92
C GLY A 187 15.39 17.04 -12.15
N PRO A 188 16.35 17.72 -12.81
CA PRO A 188 17.16 18.74 -12.18
C PRO A 188 16.46 20.10 -12.16
N ILE A 189 16.44 20.76 -11.00
CA ILE A 189 16.19 22.20 -10.89
C ILE A 189 17.47 22.95 -11.26
N ILE A 190 18.59 22.49 -10.70
CA ILE A 190 19.93 22.97 -11.02
C ILE A 190 20.77 21.73 -11.24
N LYS A 191 21.32 21.58 -12.44
CA LYS A 191 22.13 20.42 -12.81
C LYS A 191 23.25 20.21 -11.78
N ASP A 192 23.46 18.95 -11.37
CA ASP A 192 24.44 18.50 -10.40
C ASP A 192 24.27 19.04 -8.97
N LYS A 193 23.19 19.80 -8.67
CA LYS A 193 23.03 20.45 -7.36
C LYS A 193 21.66 20.30 -6.72
N ALA A 194 20.60 20.45 -7.47
CA ALA A 194 19.25 20.43 -6.94
C ALA A 194 18.31 19.69 -7.86
N PHE A 195 17.56 18.78 -7.30
CA PHE A 195 16.66 17.91 -8.03
C PHE A 195 15.27 17.96 -7.41
N PHE A 196 14.28 17.50 -8.18
CA PHE A 196 12.94 17.32 -7.70
C PHE A 196 12.36 16.01 -8.23
N TYR A 197 11.43 15.45 -7.49
CA TYR A 197 10.57 14.36 -7.93
C TYR A 197 9.18 14.59 -7.38
N VAL A 198 8.17 14.49 -8.22
CA VAL A 198 6.77 14.72 -7.87
C VAL A 198 5.94 13.56 -8.39
N THR A 199 5.08 13.02 -7.56
CA THR A 199 4.06 12.04 -7.92
C THR A 199 2.69 12.54 -7.53
N TYR A 200 1.72 12.23 -8.36
CA TYR A 200 0.30 12.40 -8.09
C TYR A 200 -0.42 11.13 -8.48
N GLU A 201 -1.26 10.64 -7.61
CA GLU A 201 -2.14 9.50 -7.87
C GLU A 201 -3.51 9.81 -7.27
N GLU A 202 -4.54 9.59 -8.07
CA GLU A 202 -5.92 9.61 -7.65
C GLU A 202 -6.49 8.20 -7.85
N ALA A 203 -7.17 7.70 -6.84
CA ALA A 203 -7.75 6.36 -6.88
C ALA A 203 -9.19 6.39 -6.38
N GLU A 204 -10.08 5.82 -7.18
CA GLU A 204 -11.47 5.60 -6.85
C GLU A 204 -11.73 4.10 -6.74
N ILE A 205 -12.35 3.68 -5.63
CA ILE A 205 -12.61 2.28 -5.35
C ILE A 205 -14.07 2.12 -4.99
N SER A 206 -14.78 1.33 -5.80
CA SER A 206 -16.09 0.81 -5.45
C SER A 206 -15.96 -0.63 -4.96
N LYS A 207 -16.50 -0.93 -3.81
CA LYS A 207 -16.52 -2.29 -3.26
C LYS A 207 -17.94 -2.79 -3.17
N PRO A 208 -18.19 -4.07 -3.52
CA PRO A 208 -19.52 -4.63 -3.41
C PRO A 208 -20.00 -4.63 -1.97
N ILE A 209 -21.25 -4.19 -1.77
CA ILE A 209 -21.92 -4.30 -0.48
C ILE A 209 -22.39 -5.75 -0.33
N THR A 210 -21.78 -6.48 0.61
CA THR A 210 -22.09 -7.90 0.83
C THR A 210 -23.13 -8.14 1.91
N HIS A 211 -23.39 -7.14 2.76
CA HIS A 211 -24.33 -7.22 3.88
C HIS A 211 -25.47 -6.24 3.69
N GLY A 212 -26.69 -6.68 3.94
CA GLY A 212 -27.86 -5.82 3.87
C GLY A 212 -29.06 -6.32 4.64
N PRO A 213 -30.13 -5.53 4.71
CA PRO A 213 -31.37 -5.91 5.35
C PRO A 213 -31.97 -7.19 4.76
N ILE A 214 -32.72 -7.91 5.57
CA ILE A 214 -33.52 -9.04 5.08
C ILE A 214 -34.48 -8.51 4.03
N GLY A 215 -34.45 -9.11 2.83
CA GLY A 215 -35.22 -8.66 1.67
C GLY A 215 -34.48 -7.72 0.71
N SER A 216 -33.22 -7.40 0.97
CA SER A 216 -32.39 -6.58 0.08
C SER A 216 -31.84 -7.34 -1.14
N GLY A 217 -31.84 -8.68 -1.12
CA GLY A 217 -31.22 -9.50 -2.14
C GLY A 217 -29.70 -9.65 -2.03
N LEU A 218 -29.07 -9.05 -1.00
CA LEU A 218 -27.66 -9.16 -0.76
C LEU A 218 -27.27 -10.54 -0.16
N PRO A 219 -26.03 -11.03 -0.36
CA PRO A 219 -25.61 -12.36 0.08
C PRO A 219 -25.75 -12.60 1.58
N ASN A 220 -25.43 -11.59 2.39
CA ASN A 220 -25.48 -11.69 3.84
C ASN A 220 -26.56 -10.77 4.41
N ASN A 221 -27.40 -11.32 5.28
CA ASN A 221 -28.48 -10.56 5.90
C ASN A 221 -28.08 -10.08 7.30
N ILE A 222 -28.27 -8.80 7.57
CA ILE A 222 -28.26 -8.23 8.91
C ILE A 222 -29.61 -8.43 9.58
N ARG A 223 -29.73 -8.19 10.91
CA ARG A 223 -30.91 -8.48 11.70
C ARG A 223 -32.08 -7.46 11.53
N ILE A 224 -32.07 -6.69 10.47
CA ILE A 224 -33.10 -5.68 10.17
C ILE A 224 -33.68 -5.98 8.78
N THR A 225 -34.97 -5.69 8.60
CA THR A 225 -35.64 -5.84 7.32
C THR A 225 -35.60 -4.55 6.50
N THR A 226 -35.82 -4.66 5.20
CA THR A 226 -35.96 -3.48 4.30
C THR A 226 -37.09 -2.56 4.74
N ASP A 227 -38.21 -3.12 5.26
CA ASP A 227 -39.36 -2.33 5.74
C ASP A 227 -39.01 -1.54 7.02
N GLU A 228 -38.22 -2.13 7.92
CA GLU A 228 -37.73 -1.42 9.10
C GLU A 228 -36.79 -0.29 8.76
N VAL A 229 -35.90 -0.51 7.79
CA VAL A 229 -35.00 0.55 7.26
C VAL A 229 -35.83 1.69 6.65
N ALA A 230 -36.83 1.36 5.82
CA ALA A 230 -37.71 2.36 5.23
C ALA A 230 -38.48 3.17 6.30
N ASN A 231 -38.97 2.51 7.35
CA ASN A 231 -39.65 3.18 8.46
C ASN A 231 -38.70 4.10 9.26
N ILE A 232 -37.49 3.64 9.55
CA ILE A 232 -36.45 4.47 10.20
C ILE A 232 -36.13 5.71 9.35
N ARG A 233 -35.99 5.54 8.04
CA ARG A 233 -35.74 6.63 7.10
C ARG A 233 -36.91 7.65 7.13
N GLU A 234 -38.17 7.17 7.10
CA GLU A 234 -39.36 8.02 7.13
C GLU A 234 -39.43 8.82 8.43
N ILE A 235 -39.19 8.17 9.57
CA ILE A 235 -39.16 8.83 10.89
C ILE A 235 -38.06 9.90 10.91
N THR A 236 -36.87 9.55 10.46
CA THR A 236 -35.71 10.46 10.46
C THR A 236 -36.00 11.70 9.61
N LYS A 237 -36.60 11.51 8.44
CA LYS A 237 -36.98 12.59 7.54
C LYS A 237 -38.07 13.47 8.10
N ASN A 238 -39.15 12.87 8.65
CA ASN A 238 -40.33 13.59 9.09
C ASN A 238 -40.15 14.27 10.45
N VAL A 239 -39.39 13.67 11.36
CA VAL A 239 -39.20 14.18 12.73
C VAL A 239 -37.95 15.06 12.83
N TYR A 240 -36.87 14.68 12.18
CA TYR A 240 -35.56 15.35 12.32
C TYR A 240 -35.17 16.17 11.09
N GLY A 241 -35.94 16.11 9.99
CA GLY A 241 -35.63 16.82 8.76
C GLY A 241 -34.37 16.36 8.01
N PHE A 242 -33.86 15.17 8.34
CA PHE A 242 -32.66 14.59 7.78
C PHE A 242 -32.97 13.28 7.02
N ASP A 243 -32.54 13.17 5.77
CA ASP A 243 -32.65 11.93 4.99
C ASP A 243 -31.32 11.20 5.04
N PRO A 244 -31.18 10.08 5.77
CA PRO A 244 -29.87 9.36 5.92
C PRO A 244 -29.40 8.68 4.64
N LEU A 245 -30.26 8.54 3.62
CA LEU A 245 -29.94 7.93 2.33
C LEU A 245 -30.11 8.92 1.15
N GLY A 246 -30.28 10.19 1.45
CA GLY A 246 -30.41 11.25 0.46
C GLY A 246 -29.08 11.86 0.11
N TYR A 247 -28.49 11.44 -0.98
CA TYR A 247 -27.61 12.21 -1.83
C TYR A 247 -28.36 12.51 -3.12
#